data_ac8b25a661cdb3c0bb648f3ebe3af9b1
#
_entry.id   ac8b25a661cdb3c0bb648f3ebe3af9b1
#
_cell.length_a   1.000
_cell.length_b   1.000
_cell.length_c   1.000
_cell.angle_alpha   90.00
_cell.angle_beta   90.00
_cell.angle_gamma   90.00
#
_symmetry.space_group_name_H-M   'P 1'
#
loop_
_entity.id
_entity.type
_entity.pdbx_description
1 polymer ?
#
loop_
_entity_poly.entity_id
_entity_poly.type
_entity_poly.pdbx_seq_one_letter_code
_entity_poly.pdbx_strand_id
1 'polypeptide(L)'
;MKIVLSGLIVLAHSWYPWACCHDRHCHPVPCETIKADRLGLSWNGVIFTPEMIKDSLDEQCHVCVDAVGKFRYPYCVFVPKPKPA
;
A
#
# COMPACT_ATOMS: atom_id res chain seq x y z
N MET A 1 25.29 -12.05 -7.21
CA MET A 1 24.66 -10.80 -7.59
C MET A 1 23.18 -10.98 -7.82
N LYS A 2 22.82 -11.85 -8.71
CA LYS A 2 21.40 -12.06 -8.99
C LYS A 2 20.63 -12.54 -7.80
N ILE A 3 21.25 -13.35 -7.00
CA ILE A 3 20.60 -13.86 -5.80
C ILE A 3 20.23 -12.72 -4.87
N VAL A 4 21.09 -11.70 -4.81
CA VAL A 4 20.82 -10.54 -3.97
C VAL A 4 19.57 -9.82 -4.46
N LEU A 5 19.40 -9.70 -5.76
CA LEU A 5 18.22 -9.05 -6.31
C LEU A 5 16.94 -9.79 -5.93
N SER A 6 16.98 -11.10 -6.01
CA SER A 6 15.82 -11.88 -5.60
C SER A 6 15.52 -11.68 -4.13
N GLY A 7 16.56 -11.62 -3.31
CA GLY A 7 16.37 -11.35 -1.89
C GLY A 7 15.73 -10.01 -1.64
N LEU A 8 16.11 -8.99 -2.43
CA LEU A 8 15.52 -7.67 -2.27
C LEU A 8 14.03 -7.68 -2.54
N ILE A 9 13.60 -8.41 -3.56
CA ILE A 9 12.18 -8.47 -3.86
C ILE A 9 11.42 -9.09 -2.71
N VAL A 10 11.93 -10.17 -2.15
CA VAL A 10 11.28 -10.82 -1.03
C VAL A 10 11.23 -9.90 0.17
N LEU A 11 12.33 -9.21 0.46
CA LEU A 11 12.39 -8.31 1.59
C LEU A 11 11.40 -7.16 1.44
N ALA A 12 11.28 -6.60 0.25
CA ALA A 12 10.35 -5.50 0.02
C ALA A 12 8.92 -5.92 0.31
N HIS A 13 8.58 -7.16 -0.02
CA HIS A 13 7.24 -7.65 0.25
C HIS A 13 7.04 -7.96 1.73
N SER A 14 8.08 -8.39 2.41
CA SER A 14 7.96 -8.89 3.77
C SER A 14 7.77 -7.81 4.81
N TRP A 15 7.94 -6.52 4.50
CA TRP A 15 7.74 -5.49 5.50
C TRP A 15 6.27 -5.10 5.69
N TYR A 16 5.39 -5.57 4.83
CA TYR A 16 3.98 -5.30 5.02
C TYR A 16 3.47 -6.05 6.25
N PRO A 17 2.68 -5.39 7.12
CA PRO A 17 2.06 -6.09 8.23
C PRO A 17 1.11 -7.18 7.73
N TRP A 18 1.04 -8.27 8.45
CA TRP A 18 0.17 -9.37 8.07
C TRP A 18 -1.27 -8.92 7.89
N ALA A 19 -1.75 -8.07 8.83
CA ALA A 19 -3.13 -7.62 8.76
C ALA A 19 -3.45 -6.84 7.50
N CYS A 20 -2.46 -6.23 6.87
CA CYS A 20 -2.63 -5.48 5.64
C CYS A 20 -2.39 -6.32 4.41
N CYS A 21 -1.36 -7.15 4.45
CA CYS A 21 -0.88 -7.82 3.26
C CYS A 21 -1.72 -9.03 2.88
N HIS A 22 -2.13 -9.82 3.84
CA HIS A 22 -2.85 -11.06 3.54
C HIS A 22 -2.17 -11.79 2.40
N ASP A 23 -0.86 -11.93 2.51
CA ASP A 23 0.00 -12.63 1.58
C ASP A 23 0.39 -11.81 0.35
N ARG A 24 -0.55 -11.39 -0.47
CA ARG A 24 -0.17 -10.84 -1.75
C ARG A 24 -1.10 -9.77 -2.27
N HIS A 25 -1.80 -9.12 -1.37
CA HIS A 25 -2.75 -8.11 -1.81
C HIS A 25 -2.17 -6.71 -1.80
N CYS A 26 -0.91 -6.56 -1.39
CA CYS A 26 -0.23 -5.27 -1.39
C CYS A 26 0.68 -5.14 -2.59
N HIS A 27 0.69 -3.97 -3.20
CA HIS A 27 1.59 -3.69 -4.31
C HIS A 27 1.85 -2.19 -4.40
N PRO A 28 3.00 -1.80 -4.98
CA PRO A 28 3.31 -0.39 -5.13
C PRO A 28 2.45 0.24 -6.21
N VAL A 29 2.11 1.50 -6.00
CA VAL A 29 1.35 2.30 -6.97
C VAL A 29 1.96 3.69 -7.02
N PRO A 30 1.80 4.42 -8.13
CA PRO A 30 2.25 5.81 -8.15
C PRO A 30 1.50 6.63 -7.11
N CYS A 31 2.22 7.41 -6.34
CA CYS A 31 1.59 8.18 -5.26
C CYS A 31 0.54 9.16 -5.79
N GLU A 32 0.73 9.66 -7.00
CA GLU A 32 -0.23 10.61 -7.55
C GLU A 32 -1.58 9.97 -7.88
N THR A 33 -1.68 8.64 -7.85
CA THR A 33 -2.97 7.97 -8.06
C THR A 33 -3.77 7.89 -6.77
N ILE A 34 -3.19 8.24 -5.63
CA ILE A 34 -3.86 8.27 -4.36
C ILE A 34 -4.31 9.68 -4.09
N LYS A 35 -5.60 9.87 -3.86
CA LYS A 35 -6.19 11.20 -3.72
C LYS A 35 -6.77 11.37 -2.33
N ALA A 36 -6.76 12.61 -1.85
CA ALA A 36 -7.43 12.94 -0.60
C ALA A 36 -8.93 12.83 -0.80
N ASP A 37 -9.61 12.29 0.20
CA ASP A 37 -11.05 12.12 0.20
C ASP A 37 -11.58 12.54 1.55
N ARG A 38 -12.86 12.87 1.59
CA ARG A 38 -13.49 13.29 2.83
C ARG A 38 -13.39 12.23 3.92
N LEU A 39 -13.40 10.96 3.52
CA LEU A 39 -13.35 9.85 4.46
C LEU A 39 -11.95 9.32 4.70
N GLY A 40 -10.95 9.84 4.00
CA GLY A 40 -9.57 9.37 4.13
C GLY A 40 -8.82 9.55 2.84
N LEU A 41 -8.38 8.45 2.24
CA LEU A 41 -7.71 8.47 0.94
C LEU A 41 -8.47 7.56 -0.01
N SER A 42 -8.38 7.85 -1.30
CA SER A 42 -9.03 7.02 -2.30
C SER A 42 -8.03 6.61 -3.38
N TRP A 43 -8.25 5.44 -3.93
CA TRP A 43 -7.45 4.91 -5.02
C TRP A 43 -8.35 4.03 -5.87
N ASN A 44 -8.47 4.35 -7.15
CA ASN A 44 -9.30 3.59 -8.09
C ASN A 44 -10.72 3.34 -7.55
N GLY A 45 -11.29 4.34 -6.90
CA GLY A 45 -12.63 4.19 -6.35
C GLY A 45 -12.72 3.48 -5.02
N VAL A 46 -11.59 3.02 -4.49
CA VAL A 46 -11.56 2.36 -3.19
C VAL A 46 -11.21 3.41 -2.14
N ILE A 47 -11.96 3.41 -1.03
CA ILE A 47 -11.77 4.38 0.05
C ILE A 47 -11.04 3.70 1.19
N PHE A 48 -9.96 4.33 1.65
CA PHE A 48 -9.20 3.88 2.82
C PHE A 48 -9.46 4.89 3.94
N THR A 49 -10.09 4.41 5.01
CA THR A 49 -10.35 5.27 6.16
C THR A 49 -9.07 5.50 6.96
N PRO A 50 -9.06 6.49 7.88
CA PRO A 50 -7.80 6.85 8.57
C PRO A 50 -7.09 5.68 9.24
N GLU A 51 -7.82 4.74 9.82
CA GLU A 51 -7.17 3.61 10.49
C GLU A 51 -6.48 2.66 9.51
N MET A 52 -6.78 2.78 8.23
CA MET A 52 -6.13 1.95 7.20
C MET A 52 -4.92 2.63 6.60
N ILE A 53 -4.65 3.87 6.97
CA ILE A 53 -3.55 4.64 6.38
C ILE A 53 -2.32 4.42 7.23
N LYS A 54 -1.25 3.92 6.63
CA LYS A 54 -0.02 3.56 7.32
C LYS A 54 1.17 4.31 6.71
N ASP A 55 2.24 4.38 7.46
CA ASP A 55 3.49 4.99 6.96
C ASP A 55 4.22 4.02 6.06
N SER A 56 4.64 4.51 4.91
CA SER A 56 5.46 3.70 4.02
C SER A 56 6.90 3.67 4.53
N LEU A 57 7.54 2.53 4.42
CA LEU A 57 8.92 2.36 4.86
C LEU A 57 9.93 2.57 3.75
N ASP A 58 9.49 2.68 2.50
CA ASP A 58 10.40 2.78 1.36
C ASP A 58 10.17 4.02 0.51
N GLU A 59 9.44 5.00 1.04
CA GLU A 59 9.16 6.26 0.36
C GLU A 59 8.32 6.11 -0.91
N GLN A 60 7.74 4.96 -1.11
CA GLN A 60 6.80 4.74 -2.21
C GLN A 60 5.41 4.55 -1.63
N CYS A 61 4.41 4.63 -2.48
CA CYS A 61 3.04 4.38 -2.06
C CYS A 61 2.66 2.95 -2.40
N HIS A 62 1.87 2.33 -1.53
CA HIS A 62 1.44 0.95 -1.71
C HIS A 62 -0.03 0.86 -1.33
N VAL A 63 -0.76 0.02 -2.02
CA VAL A 63 -2.15 -0.26 -1.65
C VAL A 63 -2.31 -1.74 -1.41
N CYS A 64 -3.14 -2.07 -0.45
CA CYS A 64 -3.46 -3.44 -0.11
C CYS A 64 -4.97 -3.59 -0.25
N VAL A 65 -5.40 -4.23 -1.32
CA VAL A 65 -6.81 -4.42 -1.61
C VAL A 65 -7.05 -5.84 -2.04
N ASP A 66 -8.25 -6.29 -1.82
CA ASP A 66 -8.69 -7.59 -2.32
C ASP A 66 -9.80 -7.37 -3.33
N ALA A 67 -9.88 -8.22 -4.32
CA ALA A 67 -10.91 -8.13 -5.34
C ALA A 67 -11.72 -9.42 -5.32
N VAL A 68 -13.03 -9.29 -5.10
CA VAL A 68 -13.93 -10.42 -5.14
C VAL A 68 -15.01 -10.07 -6.14
N GLY A 69 -14.94 -10.68 -7.33
CA GLY A 69 -15.85 -10.32 -8.41
C GLY A 69 -15.68 -8.86 -8.79
N LYS A 70 -16.74 -8.08 -8.65
CA LYS A 70 -16.70 -6.66 -8.94
C LYS A 70 -16.34 -5.81 -7.73
N PHE A 71 -16.23 -6.42 -6.56
CA PHE A 71 -15.99 -5.68 -5.33
C PHE A 71 -14.53 -5.61 -5.01
N ARG A 72 -14.09 -4.48 -4.47
CA ARG A 72 -12.74 -4.30 -3.99
C ARG A 72 -12.81 -3.93 -2.52
N TYR A 73 -12.07 -4.67 -1.72
CA TYR A 73 -12.07 -4.47 -0.28
C TYR A 73 -10.75 -3.84 0.12
N PRO A 74 -10.78 -2.66 0.76
CA PRO A 74 -9.54 -2.04 1.21
C PRO A 74 -9.03 -2.68 2.48
N TYR A 75 -7.73 -2.90 2.57
CA TYR A 75 -7.09 -3.31 3.81
C TYR A 75 -6.23 -2.18 4.35
N CYS A 76 -5.27 -1.72 3.59
CA CYS A 76 -4.35 -0.68 4.02
C CYS A 76 -3.85 0.10 2.82
N VAL A 77 -3.41 1.33 3.07
CA VAL A 77 -2.68 2.11 2.09
C VAL A 77 -1.46 2.68 2.81
N PHE A 78 -0.30 2.59 2.16
CA PHE A 78 0.96 3.06 2.72
C PHE A 78 1.39 4.29 1.95
N VAL A 79 1.63 5.38 2.67
CA VAL A 79 2.08 6.62 2.07
C VAL A 79 3.30 7.12 2.83
N PRO A 80 4.26 7.74 2.13
CA PRO A 80 5.43 8.28 2.83
C PRO A 80 5.04 9.44 3.72
N LYS A 81 5.75 9.59 4.82
CA LYS A 81 5.55 10.75 5.67
C LYS A 81 5.99 12.01 4.95
N PRO A 82 5.30 13.14 5.17
CA PRO A 82 5.78 14.41 4.61
C PRO A 82 7.16 14.72 5.16
N LYS A 83 8.04 15.19 4.28
CA LYS A 83 9.37 15.55 4.71
C LYS A 83 9.33 16.91 5.39
N PRO A 84 10.15 17.13 6.41
CA PRO A 84 10.21 18.45 7.04
C PRO A 84 10.70 19.49 6.05
N ALA A 85 10.20 20.69 6.20
CA ALA A 85 10.52 21.78 5.30
C ALA A 85 11.98 22.21 5.44
#